data_8654609eee5c1597c1061d9e5421e584
#
_entry.id   8654609eee5c1597c1061d9e5421e584
#
_cell.length_a   1.000
_cell.length_b   1.000
_cell.length_c   1.000
_cell.angle_alpha   90.00
_cell.angle_beta   90.00
_cell.angle_gamma   90.00
#
_symmetry.space_group_name_H-M   'P 1'
#
loop_
_entity.id
_entity.type
_entity.pdbx_description
1 polymer ?
#
loop_
_entity_poly.entity_id
_entity_poly.type
_entity_poly.pdbx_seq_one_letter_code
_entity_poly.pdbx_strand_id
1 'polypeptide(L)'
;MNDKTLRRLTRGAGVLVVLVVLWAIQVVRPDFYTTMLSLTVEGDINGMTAYMASFGYKAIFISVIMVAFVNAIGIPSVLFLTVNGVIFGLIPGILISWAGEVIGIEISFHLTRTLFRGQAQRFIGGSDMFDKLDSYSCIRTIMAGRAIPYAPNVVVTALGALSHISYRDHFIANVIGKFPAVVIEVWLGHDLLLIREHWQRLLAVSAIVALVYGILWWRRKHGNS
;
A
#
# COMPACT_ATOMS: atom_id res chain seq x y z
N MET A 1 31.18 -11.74 -14.01
CA MET A 1 30.71 -10.86 -12.89
C MET A 1 30.05 -11.77 -11.88
N ASN A 2 30.53 -11.78 -10.63
CA ASN A 2 30.05 -12.73 -9.61
C ASN A 2 28.60 -12.42 -9.23
N ASP A 3 27.73 -13.43 -9.14
CA ASP A 3 26.31 -13.31 -8.84
C ASP A 3 26.03 -12.49 -7.55
N LYS A 4 26.94 -12.55 -6.58
CA LYS A 4 26.93 -11.75 -5.36
C LYS A 4 27.14 -10.24 -5.61
N THR A 5 27.97 -9.90 -6.59
CA THR A 5 28.27 -8.50 -6.95
C THR A 5 27.10 -7.89 -7.74
N LEU A 6 26.49 -8.66 -8.65
CA LEU A 6 25.30 -8.25 -9.39
C LEU A 6 24.14 -7.96 -8.43
N ARG A 7 23.89 -8.83 -7.44
CA ARG A 7 22.85 -8.64 -6.41
C ARG A 7 23.13 -7.44 -5.51
N ARG A 8 24.39 -7.10 -5.22
CA ARG A 8 24.72 -5.88 -4.45
C ARG A 8 24.52 -4.61 -5.27
N LEU A 9 24.85 -4.66 -6.56
CA LEU A 9 24.63 -3.55 -7.48
C LEU A 9 23.14 -3.26 -7.72
N THR A 10 22.33 -4.28 -7.95
CA THR A 10 20.87 -4.11 -8.11
C THR A 10 20.21 -3.61 -6.83
N ARG A 11 20.72 -4.03 -5.64
CA ARG A 11 20.25 -3.51 -4.34
C ARG A 11 20.56 -2.02 -4.17
N GLY A 12 21.81 -1.63 -4.48
CA GLY A 12 22.23 -0.23 -4.38
C GLY A 12 21.50 0.66 -5.40
N ALA A 13 21.26 0.16 -6.60
CA ALA A 13 20.57 0.91 -7.64
C ALA A 13 19.13 1.25 -7.28
N GLY A 14 18.37 0.32 -6.68
CA GLY A 14 16.99 0.59 -6.26
C GLY A 14 16.90 1.67 -5.19
N VAL A 15 17.76 1.58 -4.16
CA VAL A 15 17.84 2.60 -3.10
C VAL A 15 18.29 3.94 -3.68
N LEU A 16 19.28 3.91 -4.56
CA LEU A 16 19.80 5.12 -5.21
C LEU A 16 18.72 5.82 -6.03
N VAL A 17 17.94 5.08 -6.81
CA VAL A 17 16.81 5.65 -7.58
C VAL A 17 15.79 6.34 -6.67
N VAL A 18 15.40 5.71 -5.56
CA VAL A 18 14.49 6.33 -4.59
C VAL A 18 15.09 7.61 -4.02
N LEU A 19 16.37 7.57 -3.59
CA LEU A 19 17.05 8.75 -3.04
C LEU A 19 17.18 9.88 -4.07
N VAL A 20 17.53 9.55 -5.33
CA VAL A 20 17.61 10.53 -6.42
C VAL A 20 16.25 11.18 -6.69
N VAL A 21 15.17 10.39 -6.70
CA VAL A 21 13.83 10.93 -6.90
C VAL A 21 13.41 11.84 -5.75
N LEU A 22 13.64 11.42 -4.50
CA LEU A 22 13.36 12.26 -3.33
C LEU A 22 14.18 13.54 -3.36
N TRP A 23 15.45 13.46 -3.71
CA TRP A 23 16.32 14.63 -3.87
C TRP A 23 15.85 15.55 -5.01
N ALA A 24 15.45 14.98 -6.14
CA ALA A 24 14.93 15.77 -7.27
C ALA A 24 13.66 16.55 -6.90
N ILE A 25 12.75 15.94 -6.13
CA ILE A 25 11.57 16.64 -5.60
C ILE A 25 11.99 17.80 -4.70
N GLN A 26 12.96 17.60 -3.80
CA GLN A 26 13.50 18.62 -2.92
C GLN A 26 14.14 19.78 -3.68
N VAL A 27 14.84 19.50 -4.76
CA VAL A 27 15.48 20.54 -5.60
C VAL A 27 14.43 21.37 -6.35
N VAL A 28 13.41 20.71 -6.86
CA VAL A 28 12.33 21.37 -7.64
C VAL A 28 11.38 22.16 -6.73
N ARG A 29 11.14 21.66 -5.52
CA ARG A 29 10.25 22.26 -4.51
C ARG A 29 10.81 22.04 -3.11
N PRO A 30 11.64 22.95 -2.60
CA PRO A 30 12.29 22.84 -1.29
C PRO A 30 11.30 22.63 -0.13
N ASP A 31 10.11 23.24 -0.22
CA ASP A 31 9.09 23.18 0.82
C ASP A 31 8.17 21.94 0.71
N PHE A 32 8.39 21.06 -0.28
CA PHE A 32 7.46 19.98 -0.57
C PHE A 32 7.27 19.05 0.65
N TYR A 33 8.36 18.56 1.23
CA TYR A 33 8.29 17.58 2.33
C TYR A 33 7.77 18.20 3.62
N THR A 34 8.17 19.42 3.92
CA THR A 34 7.69 20.14 5.12
C THR A 34 6.20 20.43 5.02
N THR A 35 5.73 20.92 3.87
CA THR A 35 4.32 21.18 3.63
C THR A 35 3.49 19.89 3.65
N MET A 36 3.94 18.83 2.97
CA MET A 36 3.22 17.56 2.97
C MET A 36 3.19 16.92 4.36
N LEU A 37 4.29 17.04 5.12
CA LEU A 37 4.35 16.52 6.49
C LEU A 37 3.41 17.27 7.42
N SER A 38 3.42 18.61 7.39
CA SER A 38 2.52 19.44 8.24
C SER A 38 1.06 19.13 7.93
N LEU A 39 0.66 19.17 6.65
CA LEU A 39 -0.70 18.87 6.22
C LEU A 39 -1.13 17.44 6.62
N THR A 40 -0.20 16.47 6.56
CA THR A 40 -0.46 15.09 6.97
C THR A 40 -0.66 14.96 8.47
N VAL A 41 0.20 15.62 9.27
CA VAL A 41 0.13 15.60 10.74
C VAL A 41 -1.12 16.34 11.23
N GLU A 42 -1.48 17.44 10.60
CA GLU A 42 -2.69 18.22 10.90
C GLU A 42 -3.97 17.56 10.41
N GLY A 43 -3.86 16.55 9.53
CA GLY A 43 -5.02 15.91 8.89
C GLY A 43 -5.78 16.86 7.95
N ASP A 44 -5.12 17.92 7.46
CA ASP A 44 -5.73 18.89 6.54
C ASP A 44 -5.75 18.36 5.11
N ILE A 45 -6.79 17.58 4.83
CA ILE A 45 -6.98 16.96 3.51
C ILE A 45 -7.32 18.00 2.44
N ASN A 46 -8.01 19.09 2.81
CA ASN A 46 -8.33 20.17 1.87
C ASN A 46 -7.05 20.92 1.46
N GLY A 47 -6.20 21.25 2.42
CA GLY A 47 -4.88 21.82 2.15
C GLY A 47 -4.00 20.89 1.31
N MET A 48 -3.99 19.62 1.62
CA MET A 48 -3.29 18.57 0.86
C MET A 48 -3.79 18.49 -0.60
N THR A 49 -5.12 18.52 -0.78
CA THR A 49 -5.76 18.53 -2.09
C THR A 49 -5.39 19.77 -2.89
N ALA A 50 -5.50 20.95 -2.30
CA ALA A 50 -5.15 22.21 -2.95
C ALA A 50 -3.66 22.27 -3.31
N TYR A 51 -2.80 21.83 -2.41
CA TYR A 51 -1.35 21.78 -2.63
C TYR A 51 -0.98 20.83 -3.77
N MET A 52 -1.52 19.62 -3.79
CA MET A 52 -1.28 18.67 -4.87
C MET A 52 -1.85 19.17 -6.21
N ALA A 53 -3.05 19.75 -6.22
CA ALA A 53 -3.65 20.31 -7.42
C ALA A 53 -2.81 21.43 -8.05
N SER A 54 -2.03 22.18 -7.24
CA SER A 54 -1.13 23.23 -7.72
C SER A 54 -0.03 22.74 -8.68
N PHE A 55 0.28 21.43 -8.67
CA PHE A 55 1.26 20.83 -9.59
C PHE A 55 0.70 20.52 -10.99
N GLY A 56 -0.62 20.67 -11.20
CA GLY A 56 -1.27 20.37 -12.48
C GLY A 56 -1.04 18.89 -12.89
N TYR A 57 -0.71 18.64 -14.17
CA TYR A 57 -0.47 17.29 -14.66
C TYR A 57 0.71 16.55 -14.00
N LYS A 58 1.68 17.29 -13.46
CA LYS A 58 2.82 16.71 -12.71
C LYS A 58 2.36 16.06 -11.40
N ALA A 59 1.20 16.45 -10.86
CA ALA A 59 0.63 15.88 -9.65
C ALA A 59 0.46 14.35 -9.73
N ILE A 60 0.18 13.80 -10.93
CA ILE A 60 0.05 12.36 -11.15
C ILE A 60 1.36 11.63 -10.78
N PHE A 61 2.48 12.09 -11.34
CA PHE A 61 3.80 11.49 -11.07
C PHE A 61 4.21 11.66 -9.61
N ILE A 62 4.02 12.85 -9.06
CA ILE A 62 4.31 13.16 -7.66
C ILE A 62 3.49 12.22 -6.76
N SER A 63 2.21 12.06 -7.04
CA SER A 63 1.32 11.21 -6.26
C SER A 63 1.74 9.73 -6.30
N VAL A 64 2.03 9.17 -7.49
CA VAL A 64 2.55 7.81 -7.61
C VAL A 64 3.81 7.63 -6.78
N ILE A 65 4.75 8.58 -6.87
CA ILE A 65 6.02 8.52 -6.13
C ILE A 65 5.78 8.60 -4.62
N MET A 66 4.89 9.50 -4.16
CA MET A 66 4.59 9.64 -2.73
C MET A 66 3.90 8.40 -2.17
N VAL A 67 2.91 7.86 -2.86
CA VAL A 67 2.25 6.61 -2.46
C VAL A 67 3.26 5.46 -2.44
N ALA A 68 4.11 5.36 -3.46
CA ALA A 68 5.15 4.34 -3.50
C ALA A 68 6.16 4.50 -2.34
N PHE A 69 6.57 5.73 -2.05
CA PHE A 69 7.52 6.02 -0.97
C PHE A 69 6.97 5.65 0.40
N VAL A 70 5.76 6.11 0.76
CA VAL A 70 5.18 5.81 2.07
C VAL A 70 4.94 4.31 2.26
N ASN A 71 4.53 3.59 1.21
CA ASN A 71 4.40 2.13 1.25
C ASN A 71 5.76 1.42 1.34
N ALA A 72 6.80 1.93 0.66
CA ALA A 72 8.14 1.34 0.73
C ALA A 72 8.73 1.39 2.15
N ILE A 73 8.45 2.45 2.90
CA ILE A 73 8.90 2.61 4.29
C ILE A 73 7.88 2.09 5.34
N GLY A 74 6.72 1.59 4.87
CA GLY A 74 5.72 0.97 5.72
C GLY A 74 4.75 1.91 6.42
N ILE A 75 4.65 3.17 5.97
CA ILE A 75 3.66 4.14 6.47
C ILE A 75 2.33 3.92 5.73
N PRO A 76 1.17 4.02 6.42
CA PRO A 76 -0.13 3.94 5.78
C PRO A 76 -0.33 5.04 4.72
N SER A 77 -0.77 4.66 3.53
CA SER A 77 -0.98 5.57 2.39
C SER A 77 -2.39 6.15 2.30
N VAL A 78 -3.28 5.84 3.24
CA VAL A 78 -4.73 6.14 3.17
C VAL A 78 -5.02 7.61 2.85
N LEU A 79 -4.29 8.56 3.45
CA LEU A 79 -4.47 9.98 3.18
C LEU A 79 -4.18 10.33 1.72
N PHE A 80 -3.10 9.78 1.16
CA PHE A 80 -2.74 10.00 -0.24
C PHE A 80 -3.77 9.38 -1.20
N LEU A 81 -4.28 8.19 -0.88
CA LEU A 81 -5.32 7.53 -1.65
C LEU A 81 -6.60 8.36 -1.68
N THR A 82 -7.00 8.89 -0.53
CA THR A 82 -8.15 9.78 -0.39
C THR A 82 -8.00 11.04 -1.24
N VAL A 83 -6.85 11.71 -1.11
CA VAL A 83 -6.51 12.93 -1.87
C VAL A 83 -6.51 12.65 -3.37
N ASN A 84 -5.96 11.50 -3.81
CA ASN A 84 -5.98 11.11 -5.22
C ASN A 84 -7.41 10.96 -5.77
N GLY A 85 -8.31 10.36 -4.99
CA GLY A 85 -9.72 10.25 -5.36
C GLY A 85 -10.39 11.60 -5.57
N VAL A 86 -10.05 12.59 -4.74
CA VAL A 86 -10.63 13.94 -4.82
C VAL A 86 -10.03 14.77 -5.96
N ILE A 87 -8.69 14.77 -6.10
CA ILE A 87 -8.00 15.60 -7.12
C ILE A 87 -8.22 15.08 -8.53
N PHE A 88 -8.06 13.78 -8.72
CA PHE A 88 -8.08 13.18 -10.06
C PHE A 88 -9.43 12.58 -10.43
N GLY A 89 -10.38 12.53 -9.48
CA GLY A 89 -11.61 11.77 -9.60
C GLY A 89 -11.42 10.29 -9.30
N LEU A 90 -12.53 9.57 -9.10
CA LEU A 90 -12.51 8.20 -8.60
C LEU A 90 -11.68 7.24 -9.47
N ILE A 91 -11.97 7.17 -10.77
CA ILE A 91 -11.31 6.19 -11.65
C ILE A 91 -9.80 6.48 -11.82
N PRO A 92 -9.38 7.69 -12.23
CA PRO A 92 -7.95 8.00 -12.30
C PRO A 92 -7.27 7.91 -10.92
N GLY A 93 -7.92 8.37 -9.86
CA GLY A 93 -7.41 8.30 -8.49
C GLY A 93 -7.14 6.86 -8.04
N ILE A 94 -8.02 5.91 -8.37
CA ILE A 94 -7.82 4.48 -8.11
C ILE A 94 -6.59 3.97 -8.86
N LEU A 95 -6.46 4.27 -10.16
CA LEU A 95 -5.34 3.77 -10.97
C LEU A 95 -4.00 4.33 -10.51
N ILE A 96 -3.94 5.63 -10.20
CA ILE A 96 -2.75 6.32 -9.68
C ILE A 96 -2.34 5.72 -8.33
N SER A 97 -3.30 5.56 -7.43
CA SER A 97 -3.08 5.00 -6.09
C SER A 97 -2.62 3.55 -6.17
N TRP A 98 -3.29 2.73 -6.99
CA TRP A 98 -2.93 1.33 -7.19
C TRP A 98 -1.51 1.18 -7.76
N ALA A 99 -1.15 1.95 -8.77
CA ALA A 99 0.21 1.94 -9.33
C ALA A 99 1.25 2.30 -8.26
N GLY A 100 1.02 3.36 -7.47
CA GLY A 100 1.90 3.78 -6.40
C GLY A 100 2.05 2.71 -5.31
N GLU A 101 0.94 2.11 -4.88
CA GLU A 101 0.97 1.06 -3.86
C GLU A 101 1.71 -0.20 -4.34
N VAL A 102 1.41 -0.66 -5.57
CA VAL A 102 2.10 -1.82 -6.14
C VAL A 102 3.61 -1.58 -6.18
N ILE A 103 4.06 -0.44 -6.69
CA ILE A 103 5.49 -0.09 -6.76
C ILE A 103 6.10 -0.04 -5.36
N GLY A 104 5.48 0.64 -4.41
CA GLY A 104 6.00 0.81 -3.05
C GLY A 104 6.08 -0.52 -2.29
N ILE A 105 5.07 -1.36 -2.42
CA ILE A 105 5.05 -2.68 -1.83
C ILE A 105 6.15 -3.58 -2.41
N GLU A 106 6.40 -3.55 -3.72
CA GLU A 106 7.48 -4.31 -4.32
C GLU A 106 8.86 -3.82 -3.86
N ILE A 107 9.06 -2.51 -3.77
CA ILE A 107 10.29 -1.94 -3.19
C ILE A 107 10.48 -2.45 -1.76
N SER A 108 9.45 -2.34 -0.91
CA SER A 108 9.46 -2.81 0.47
C SER A 108 9.77 -4.32 0.57
N PHE A 109 9.14 -5.13 -0.29
CA PHE A 109 9.37 -6.56 -0.36
C PHE A 109 10.82 -6.89 -0.72
N HIS A 110 11.36 -6.26 -1.76
CA HIS A 110 12.75 -6.45 -2.18
C HIS A 110 13.74 -6.03 -1.08
N LEU A 111 13.52 -4.87 -0.46
CA LEU A 111 14.35 -4.39 0.64
C LEU A 111 14.30 -5.35 1.84
N THR A 112 13.11 -5.71 2.28
CA THR A 112 12.91 -6.62 3.42
C THR A 112 13.55 -7.99 3.16
N ARG A 113 13.33 -8.58 1.98
CA ARG A 113 13.91 -9.87 1.61
C ARG A 113 15.44 -9.84 1.55
N THR A 114 16.00 -8.74 1.06
CA THR A 114 17.46 -8.66 0.85
C THR A 114 18.22 -8.28 2.12
N LEU A 115 17.63 -7.43 2.96
CA LEU A 115 18.30 -6.90 4.15
C LEU A 115 18.00 -7.74 5.41
N PHE A 116 16.75 -8.15 5.59
CA PHE A 116 16.29 -8.69 6.87
C PHE A 116 16.11 -10.21 6.89
N ARG A 117 15.90 -10.88 5.75
CA ARG A 117 15.66 -12.33 5.73
C ARG A 117 16.79 -13.13 6.40
N GLY A 118 18.04 -12.81 6.09
CA GLY A 118 19.20 -13.51 6.67
C GLY A 118 19.37 -13.25 8.17
N GLN A 119 18.96 -12.08 8.64
CA GLN A 119 18.97 -11.74 10.06
C GLN A 119 17.82 -12.46 10.77
N ALA A 120 16.61 -12.40 10.22
CA ALA A 120 15.43 -13.08 10.76
C ALA A 120 15.69 -14.60 10.91
N GLN A 121 16.32 -15.23 9.92
CA GLN A 121 16.71 -16.65 10.00
C GLN A 121 17.64 -16.95 11.17
N ARG A 122 18.55 -16.04 11.51
CA ARG A 122 19.47 -16.19 12.67
C ARG A 122 18.77 -15.99 14.00
N PHE A 123 17.80 -15.07 14.08
CA PHE A 123 17.12 -14.75 15.35
C PHE A 123 15.98 -15.73 15.68
N ILE A 124 15.27 -16.21 14.66
CA ILE A 124 14.10 -17.10 14.86
C ILE A 124 14.54 -18.55 15.10
N GLY A 125 15.78 -18.91 14.75
CA GLY A 125 16.50 -20.09 15.27
C GLY A 125 15.87 -21.48 15.06
N GLY A 126 14.76 -21.62 14.34
CA GLY A 126 14.09 -22.92 14.15
C GLY A 126 13.48 -23.09 12.77
N SER A 127 13.67 -24.26 12.15
CA SER A 127 13.07 -24.65 10.88
C SER A 127 11.55 -24.56 10.90
N ASP A 128 10.91 -24.97 12.01
CA ASP A 128 9.46 -25.09 12.13
C ASP A 128 8.67 -23.80 11.93
N MET A 129 9.24 -22.65 12.31
CA MET A 129 8.58 -21.37 12.12
C MET A 129 8.68 -20.87 10.69
N PHE A 130 9.80 -21.13 10.00
CA PHE A 130 9.93 -20.85 8.58
C PHE A 130 9.05 -21.75 7.73
N ASP A 131 8.95 -23.04 8.07
CA ASP A 131 8.06 -24.00 7.40
C ASP A 131 6.58 -23.59 7.56
N LYS A 132 6.19 -23.08 8.72
CA LYS A 132 4.88 -22.47 8.93
C LYS A 132 4.68 -21.21 8.09
N LEU A 133 5.65 -20.30 8.06
CA LEU A 133 5.60 -19.10 7.21
C LEU A 133 5.45 -19.46 5.74
N ASP A 134 6.18 -20.49 5.27
CA ASP A 134 6.08 -20.97 3.90
C ASP A 134 4.72 -21.58 3.58
N SER A 135 4.15 -22.34 4.50
CA SER A 135 2.81 -22.93 4.32
C SER A 135 1.72 -21.87 4.15
N TYR A 136 1.88 -20.71 4.80
CA TYR A 136 0.96 -19.57 4.70
C TYR A 136 1.31 -18.59 3.57
N SER A 137 2.50 -18.67 2.96
CA SER A 137 3.00 -17.68 2.01
C SER A 137 2.86 -18.13 0.55
N CYS A 138 1.73 -18.72 0.21
CA CYS A 138 1.41 -18.99 -1.19
C CYS A 138 0.78 -17.75 -1.87
N ILE A 139 0.79 -17.75 -3.20
CA ILE A 139 0.22 -16.65 -4.02
C ILE A 139 -1.21 -16.30 -3.60
N ARG A 140 -2.04 -17.29 -3.29
CA ARG A 140 -3.45 -17.10 -2.90
C ARG A 140 -3.57 -16.38 -1.56
N THR A 141 -2.75 -16.74 -0.58
CA THR A 141 -2.79 -16.12 0.76
C THR A 141 -2.30 -14.69 0.72
N ILE A 142 -1.20 -14.42 0.00
CA ILE A 142 -0.69 -13.05 -0.18
C ILE A 142 -1.73 -12.21 -0.91
N MET A 143 -2.31 -12.73 -1.99
CA MET A 143 -3.37 -12.07 -2.75
C MET A 143 -4.60 -11.77 -1.88
N ALA A 144 -5.06 -12.73 -1.09
CA ALA A 144 -6.19 -12.55 -0.17
C ALA A 144 -5.88 -11.51 0.92
N GLY A 145 -4.67 -11.55 1.50
CA GLY A 145 -4.24 -10.56 2.48
C GLY A 145 -4.17 -9.14 1.90
N ARG A 146 -3.76 -9.01 0.62
CA ARG A 146 -3.74 -7.73 -0.09
C ARG A 146 -5.12 -7.20 -0.46
N ALA A 147 -6.09 -8.10 -0.66
CA ALA A 147 -7.47 -7.74 -1.01
C ALA A 147 -8.27 -7.14 0.16
N ILE A 148 -7.78 -7.29 1.38
CA ILE A 148 -8.42 -6.73 2.57
C ILE A 148 -8.11 -5.23 2.64
N PRO A 149 -9.11 -4.34 2.55
CA PRO A 149 -8.91 -2.91 2.69
C PRO A 149 -8.31 -2.57 4.06
N TYR A 150 -7.45 -1.57 4.09
CA TYR A 150 -6.77 -1.10 5.31
C TYR A 150 -5.89 -2.15 6.03
N ALA A 151 -5.68 -3.33 5.45
CA ALA A 151 -4.76 -4.30 6.00
C ALA A 151 -3.33 -3.72 6.04
N PRO A 152 -2.57 -3.93 7.15
CA PRO A 152 -1.22 -3.41 7.24
C PRO A 152 -0.32 -4.01 6.17
N ASN A 153 0.05 -3.23 5.15
CA ASN A 153 0.90 -3.66 4.03
C ASN A 153 2.23 -4.26 4.51
N VAL A 154 2.78 -3.71 5.60
CA VAL A 154 4.04 -4.18 6.21
C VAL A 154 3.97 -5.64 6.63
N VAL A 155 2.86 -6.05 7.25
CA VAL A 155 2.68 -7.44 7.75
C VAL A 155 2.66 -8.42 6.58
N VAL A 156 1.83 -8.16 5.57
CA VAL A 156 1.72 -9.04 4.39
C VAL A 156 3.04 -9.07 3.60
N THR A 157 3.73 -7.91 3.51
CA THR A 157 5.06 -7.82 2.88
C THR A 157 6.10 -8.63 3.63
N ALA A 158 6.13 -8.52 4.97
CA ALA A 158 7.08 -9.26 5.81
C ALA A 158 6.87 -10.78 5.69
N LEU A 159 5.61 -11.25 5.72
CA LEU A 159 5.28 -12.66 5.50
C LEU A 159 5.83 -13.16 4.16
N GLY A 160 5.55 -12.45 3.06
CA GLY A 160 6.09 -12.82 1.75
C GLY A 160 7.61 -12.72 1.68
N ALA A 161 8.22 -11.66 2.24
CA ALA A 161 9.65 -11.42 2.14
C ALA A 161 10.48 -12.44 2.94
N LEU A 162 9.98 -12.93 4.05
CA LEU A 162 10.65 -13.93 4.89
C LEU A 162 10.45 -15.36 4.36
N SER A 163 9.39 -15.62 3.63
CA SER A 163 9.08 -16.93 3.02
C SER A 163 9.89 -17.23 1.76
N HIS A 164 9.63 -18.39 1.14
CA HIS A 164 10.23 -18.81 -0.13
C HIS A 164 9.39 -18.44 -1.37
N ILE A 165 8.32 -17.62 -1.24
CA ILE A 165 7.51 -17.18 -2.39
C ILE A 165 8.42 -16.57 -3.47
N SER A 166 8.17 -16.90 -4.74
CA SER A 166 8.94 -16.33 -5.83
C SER A 166 8.66 -14.82 -6.00
N TYR A 167 9.62 -14.07 -6.55
CA TYR A 167 9.41 -12.65 -6.88
C TYR A 167 8.23 -12.44 -7.83
N ARG A 168 8.07 -13.35 -8.80
CA ARG A 168 6.99 -13.32 -9.77
C ARG A 168 5.62 -13.53 -9.10
N ASP A 169 5.53 -14.54 -8.24
CA ASP A 169 4.27 -14.86 -7.56
C ASP A 169 3.86 -13.76 -6.59
N HIS A 170 4.83 -13.17 -5.86
CA HIS A 170 4.58 -12.00 -5.01
C HIS A 170 4.07 -10.82 -5.83
N PHE A 171 4.71 -10.50 -6.96
CA PHE A 171 4.30 -9.41 -7.84
C PHE A 171 2.88 -9.64 -8.37
N ILE A 172 2.56 -10.83 -8.88
CA ILE A 172 1.22 -11.16 -9.37
C ILE A 172 0.18 -11.06 -8.25
N ALA A 173 0.50 -11.62 -7.07
CA ALA A 173 -0.38 -11.55 -5.91
C ALA A 173 -0.62 -10.10 -5.46
N ASN A 174 0.40 -9.25 -5.53
CA ASN A 174 0.32 -7.84 -5.17
C ASN A 174 -0.52 -7.06 -6.18
N VAL A 175 -0.22 -7.17 -7.49
CA VAL A 175 -0.95 -6.48 -8.56
C VAL A 175 -2.44 -6.78 -8.51
N ILE A 176 -2.79 -8.07 -8.46
CA ILE A 176 -4.20 -8.50 -8.49
C ILE A 176 -4.86 -8.28 -7.13
N GLY A 177 -4.19 -8.68 -6.05
CA GLY A 177 -4.76 -8.64 -4.71
C GLY A 177 -4.99 -7.22 -4.20
N LYS A 178 -4.08 -6.29 -4.49
CA LYS A 178 -4.22 -4.90 -3.99
C LYS A 178 -5.30 -4.09 -4.72
N PHE A 179 -5.65 -4.45 -5.94
CA PHE A 179 -6.63 -3.69 -6.72
C PHE A 179 -7.99 -3.53 -6.02
N PRO A 180 -8.68 -4.59 -5.55
CA PRO A 180 -9.97 -4.43 -4.88
C PRO A 180 -9.88 -3.61 -3.57
N ALA A 181 -8.79 -3.75 -2.83
CA ALA A 181 -8.57 -2.95 -1.63
C ALA A 181 -8.46 -1.46 -1.96
N VAL A 182 -7.63 -1.10 -2.94
CA VAL A 182 -7.45 0.29 -3.37
C VAL A 182 -8.75 0.90 -3.90
N VAL A 183 -9.55 0.14 -4.64
CA VAL A 183 -10.87 0.60 -5.09
C VAL A 183 -11.74 1.03 -3.90
N ILE A 184 -11.79 0.20 -2.86
CA ILE A 184 -12.58 0.49 -1.66
C ILE A 184 -11.97 1.66 -0.87
N GLU A 185 -10.65 1.67 -0.68
CA GLU A 185 -9.94 2.68 0.09
C GLU A 185 -10.08 4.09 -0.53
N VAL A 186 -9.89 4.20 -1.86
CA VAL A 186 -10.05 5.48 -2.58
C VAL A 186 -11.51 5.92 -2.58
N TRP A 187 -12.43 5.00 -2.84
CA TRP A 187 -13.86 5.32 -2.88
C TRP A 187 -14.37 5.79 -1.53
N LEU A 188 -14.10 5.03 -0.46
CA LEU A 188 -14.52 5.42 0.89
C LEU A 188 -13.88 6.73 1.33
N GLY A 189 -12.57 6.92 1.05
CA GLY A 189 -11.87 8.16 1.35
C GLY A 189 -12.49 9.36 0.63
N HIS A 190 -12.75 9.23 -0.67
CA HIS A 190 -13.40 10.25 -1.48
C HIS A 190 -14.79 10.61 -0.95
N ASP A 191 -15.65 9.60 -0.69
CA ASP A 191 -17.02 9.84 -0.25
C ASP A 191 -17.08 10.37 1.20
N LEU A 192 -16.11 10.01 2.06
CA LEU A 192 -15.99 10.57 3.40
C LEU A 192 -15.67 12.07 3.37
N LEU A 193 -14.79 12.51 2.47
CA LEU A 193 -14.47 13.93 2.32
C LEU A 193 -15.64 14.73 1.73
N LEU A 194 -16.35 14.13 0.79
CA LEU A 194 -17.51 14.72 0.14
C LEU A 194 -18.82 14.24 0.78
N ILE A 195 -18.82 14.03 2.10
CA ILE A 195 -19.95 13.44 2.83
C ILE A 195 -21.24 14.20 2.62
N ARG A 196 -21.18 15.53 2.47
CA ARG A 196 -22.36 16.37 2.21
C ARG A 196 -23.03 16.06 0.87
N GLU A 197 -22.23 15.61 -0.12
CA GLU A 197 -22.71 15.29 -1.46
C GLU A 197 -23.04 13.80 -1.60
N HIS A 198 -22.34 12.93 -0.86
CA HIS A 198 -22.39 11.48 -1.06
C HIS A 198 -22.88 10.68 0.18
N TRP A 199 -23.52 11.34 1.18
CA TRP A 199 -23.98 10.69 2.40
C TRP A 199 -24.89 9.46 2.16
N GLN A 200 -25.70 9.48 1.06
CA GLN A 200 -26.57 8.37 0.71
C GLN A 200 -25.76 7.11 0.31
N ARG A 201 -24.63 7.28 -0.36
CA ARG A 201 -23.73 6.17 -0.74
C ARG A 201 -23.07 5.56 0.49
N LEU A 202 -22.61 6.39 1.42
CA LEU A 202 -22.03 5.93 2.68
C LEU A 202 -23.04 5.18 3.52
N LEU A 203 -24.29 5.64 3.59
CA LEU A 203 -25.37 4.92 4.26
C LEU A 203 -25.67 3.58 3.61
N ALA A 204 -25.72 3.51 2.27
CA ALA A 204 -25.95 2.27 1.55
C ALA A 204 -24.83 1.25 1.80
N VAL A 205 -23.57 1.67 1.76
CA VAL A 205 -22.41 0.80 2.06
C VAL A 205 -22.45 0.32 3.51
N SER A 206 -22.73 1.21 4.45
CA SER A 206 -22.85 0.86 5.87
C SER A 206 -23.98 -0.14 6.11
N ALA A 207 -25.12 0.03 5.45
CA ALA A 207 -26.26 -0.88 5.53
C ALA A 207 -25.90 -2.27 4.96
N ILE A 208 -25.20 -2.34 3.81
CA ILE A 208 -24.74 -3.59 3.21
C ILE A 208 -23.77 -4.31 4.15
N VAL A 209 -22.79 -3.58 4.72
CA VAL A 209 -21.82 -4.15 5.66
C VAL A 209 -22.55 -4.69 6.91
N ALA A 210 -23.48 -3.94 7.48
CA ALA A 210 -24.25 -4.36 8.63
C ALA A 210 -25.11 -5.60 8.32
N LEU A 211 -25.70 -5.66 7.13
CA LEU A 211 -26.50 -6.80 6.66
C LEU A 211 -25.64 -8.06 6.48
N VAL A 212 -24.47 -7.93 5.84
CA VAL A 212 -23.53 -9.05 5.69
C VAL A 212 -23.05 -9.55 7.05
N TYR A 213 -22.66 -8.65 7.95
CA TYR A 213 -22.27 -9.00 9.32
C TYR A 213 -23.41 -9.68 10.08
N GLY A 214 -24.64 -9.16 9.95
CA GLY A 214 -25.84 -9.75 10.55
C GLY A 214 -26.09 -11.17 10.06
N ILE A 215 -26.01 -11.40 8.74
CA ILE A 215 -26.15 -12.73 8.14
C ILE A 215 -25.04 -13.68 8.61
N LEU A 216 -23.79 -13.24 8.64
CA LEU A 216 -22.66 -14.07 9.10
C LEU A 216 -22.79 -14.40 10.58
N TRP A 217 -23.18 -13.46 11.41
CA TRP A 217 -23.44 -13.67 12.84
C TRP A 217 -24.61 -14.64 13.06
N TRP A 218 -25.72 -14.45 12.33
CA TRP A 218 -26.88 -15.33 12.40
C TRP A 218 -26.53 -16.77 12.00
N ARG A 219 -25.78 -16.96 10.89
CA ARG A 219 -25.30 -18.27 10.45
C ARG A 219 -24.38 -18.95 11.48
N ARG A 220 -23.50 -18.19 12.14
CA ARG A 220 -22.63 -18.72 13.21
C ARG A 220 -23.44 -19.18 14.42
N LYS A 221 -24.51 -18.46 14.74
CA LYS A 221 -25.36 -18.78 15.90
C LYS A 221 -26.28 -19.99 15.66
N HIS A 222 -26.70 -20.23 14.42
CA HIS A 222 -27.64 -21.31 14.07
C HIS A 222 -26.99 -22.47 13.29
N GLY A 223 -25.72 -22.38 12.95
CA GLY A 223 -24.98 -23.43 12.24
C GLY A 223 -24.25 -24.45 13.14
N ASN A 224 -24.36 -24.30 14.46
CA ASN A 224 -23.79 -25.21 15.47
C ASN A 224 -24.88 -26.02 16.21
N SER A 225 -26.06 -26.16 15.63
CA SER A 225 -27.11 -27.06 16.13
C SER A 225 -27.30 -28.27 15.22
#